data_d0583b5a134612b10ecd1e0abd1ecc41
#
_entry.id   d0583b5a134612b10ecd1e0abd1ecc41
#
_cell.length_a   1.000
_cell.length_b   1.000
_cell.length_c   1.000
_cell.angle_alpha   90.00
_cell.angle_beta   90.00
_cell.angle_gamma   90.00
#
_symmetry.space_group_name_H-M   'P 1'
#
loop_
_entity.id
_entity.type
_entity.pdbx_description
1 polymer ?
#
loop_
_entity_poly.entity_id
_entity_poly.type
_entity_poly.pdbx_seq_one_letter_code
_entity_poly.pdbx_strand_id
1 'polypeptide(L)'
;MNKQKLPSLLGGAMIIAGTAIGAGMLANPTSTAGIWFVGSVGVLLYTWFCMTTSGLMLLEANLHYPTGASFDTIVTDLLGKRWNIVNGLSVAFVLYILTYAYITSGGSITENAINSLGWISISRGTGSLLFCLALAFFVWFSTKAVDRLSTILIGGMIIAFFLSTTGLLTSVSSVTLLDSQDT
;
A
#
# COMPACT_ATOMS: atom_id res chain seq x y z
N MET A 1 -18.72 -30.11 -0.75
CA MET A 1 -17.52 -29.39 -0.27
C MET A 1 -16.90 -28.70 -1.49
N ASN A 2 -17.12 -27.39 -1.61
CA ASN A 2 -16.56 -26.60 -2.71
C ASN A 2 -15.06 -26.43 -2.43
N LYS A 3 -14.20 -27.09 -3.20
CA LYS A 3 -12.75 -26.88 -3.12
C LYS A 3 -12.49 -25.42 -3.55
N GLN A 4 -12.30 -24.52 -2.59
CA GLN A 4 -11.78 -23.20 -2.91
C GLN A 4 -10.44 -23.41 -3.62
N LYS A 5 -10.39 -23.03 -4.88
CA LYS A 5 -9.13 -23.05 -5.65
C LYS A 5 -8.22 -22.02 -4.97
N LEU A 6 -7.18 -22.51 -4.32
CA LEU A 6 -6.13 -21.62 -3.79
C LEU A 6 -5.58 -20.76 -4.94
N PRO A 7 -5.33 -19.47 -4.71
CA PRO A 7 -4.71 -18.63 -5.72
C PRO A 7 -3.36 -19.22 -6.14
N SER A 8 -2.99 -19.05 -7.39
CA SER A 8 -1.67 -19.46 -7.86
C SER A 8 -0.59 -18.69 -7.08
N LEU A 9 0.59 -19.29 -6.93
CA LEU A 9 1.73 -18.64 -6.26
C LEU A 9 1.99 -17.24 -6.82
N LEU A 10 1.92 -17.10 -8.15
CA LEU A 10 2.06 -15.82 -8.84
C LEU A 10 0.92 -14.84 -8.47
N GLY A 11 -0.32 -15.31 -8.40
CA GLY A 11 -1.47 -14.48 -7.99
C GLY A 11 -1.33 -13.98 -6.55
N GLY A 12 -0.90 -14.85 -5.62
CA GLY A 12 -0.63 -14.45 -4.25
C GLY A 12 0.51 -13.44 -4.14
N ALA A 13 1.62 -13.67 -4.86
CA ALA A 13 2.74 -12.73 -4.90
C ALA A 13 2.34 -11.37 -5.48
N MET A 14 1.51 -11.33 -6.53
CA MET A 14 1.02 -10.08 -7.13
C MET A 14 0.11 -9.30 -6.18
N ILE A 15 -0.74 -9.96 -5.40
CA ILE A 15 -1.58 -9.32 -4.39
C ILE A 15 -0.71 -8.68 -3.30
N ILE A 16 0.29 -9.41 -2.80
CA ILE A 16 1.22 -8.89 -1.78
C ILE A 16 2.04 -7.72 -2.35
N ALA A 17 2.59 -7.87 -3.55
CA ALA A 17 3.35 -6.80 -4.21
C ALA A 17 2.47 -5.56 -4.45
N GLY A 18 1.23 -5.72 -4.90
CA GLY A 18 0.30 -4.62 -5.13
C GLY A 18 -0.04 -3.84 -3.87
N THR A 19 -0.23 -4.54 -2.74
CA THR A 19 -0.47 -3.87 -1.45
C THR A 19 0.79 -3.18 -0.91
N ALA A 20 1.97 -3.76 -1.11
CA ALA A 20 3.23 -3.18 -0.66
C ALA A 20 3.65 -1.94 -1.49
N ILE A 21 3.45 -1.98 -2.82
CA ILE A 21 3.80 -0.90 -3.74
C ILE A 21 2.84 0.30 -3.60
N GLY A 22 1.63 0.11 -3.08
CA GLY A 22 0.60 1.15 -2.95
C GLY A 22 1.06 2.48 -2.32
N ALA A 23 0.30 3.00 -1.36
CA ALA A 23 0.59 4.30 -0.73
C ALA A 23 1.96 4.39 -0.06
N GLY A 24 2.51 3.29 0.43
CA GLY A 24 3.81 3.27 1.10
C GLY A 24 4.95 3.75 0.23
N MET A 25 4.95 3.35 -1.04
CA MET A 25 6.02 3.71 -1.97
C MET A 25 6.01 5.20 -2.34
N LEU A 26 4.83 5.78 -2.52
CA LEU A 26 4.69 7.20 -2.86
C LEU A 26 4.94 8.11 -1.64
N ALA A 27 4.62 7.64 -0.44
CA ALA A 27 4.78 8.42 0.78
C ALA A 27 6.22 8.38 1.34
N ASN A 28 6.99 7.33 1.07
CA ASN A 28 8.34 7.18 1.62
C ASN A 28 9.28 8.35 1.32
N PRO A 29 9.45 8.82 0.07
CA PRO A 29 10.36 9.92 -0.24
C PRO A 29 10.00 11.21 0.52
N THR A 30 8.71 11.51 0.61
CA THR A 30 8.22 12.72 1.31
C THR A 30 8.35 12.60 2.82
N SER A 31 8.09 11.43 3.38
CA SER A 31 8.16 11.18 4.82
C SER A 31 9.59 11.14 5.35
N THR A 32 10.55 10.75 4.53
CA THR A 32 11.95 10.63 4.91
C THR A 32 12.83 11.78 4.42
N ALA A 33 12.27 12.74 3.69
CA ALA A 33 13.02 13.89 3.15
C ALA A 33 13.81 14.67 4.23
N GLY A 34 13.26 14.76 5.46
CA GLY A 34 13.89 15.48 6.56
C GLY A 34 15.11 14.81 7.19
N ILE A 35 15.35 13.53 6.93
CA ILE A 35 16.49 12.77 7.51
C ILE A 35 17.55 12.42 6.49
N TRP A 36 17.48 13.03 5.30
CA TRP A 36 18.41 12.86 4.21
C TRP A 36 18.55 11.40 3.71
N PHE A 37 19.38 11.18 2.70
CA PHE A 37 19.48 9.88 2.03
C PHE A 37 19.97 8.76 2.97
N VAL A 38 21.05 8.98 3.70
CA VAL A 38 21.65 7.96 4.58
C VAL A 38 20.69 7.58 5.72
N GLY A 39 20.06 8.59 6.33
CA GLY A 39 19.05 8.37 7.36
C GLY A 39 17.83 7.63 6.84
N SER A 40 17.36 7.99 5.64
CA SER A 40 16.25 7.33 4.97
C SER A 40 16.53 5.84 4.70
N VAL A 41 17.72 5.51 4.21
CA VAL A 41 18.16 4.12 3.99
C VAL A 41 18.20 3.36 5.32
N GLY A 42 18.72 3.97 6.39
CA GLY A 42 18.76 3.35 7.73
C GLY A 42 17.36 3.02 8.25
N VAL A 43 16.43 3.96 8.16
CA VAL A 43 15.02 3.75 8.58
C VAL A 43 14.33 2.70 7.72
N LEU A 44 14.57 2.69 6.41
CA LEU A 44 13.99 1.69 5.50
C LEU A 44 14.51 0.29 5.82
N LEU A 45 15.80 0.12 6.06
CA LEU A 45 16.39 -1.18 6.43
C LEU A 45 15.84 -1.66 7.78
N TYR A 46 15.74 -0.78 8.77
CA TYR A 46 15.15 -1.11 10.06
C TYR A 46 13.69 -1.54 9.92
N THR A 47 12.89 -0.76 9.20
CA THR A 47 11.48 -1.08 8.96
C THR A 47 11.32 -2.38 8.20
N TRP A 48 12.13 -2.61 7.16
CA TRP A 48 12.15 -3.86 6.41
C TRP A 48 12.45 -5.06 7.31
N PHE A 49 13.45 -4.96 8.17
CA PHE A 49 13.80 -6.02 9.11
C PHE A 49 12.63 -6.32 10.07
N CYS A 50 12.04 -5.30 10.69
CA CYS A 50 10.91 -5.45 11.60
C CYS A 50 9.69 -6.08 10.90
N MET A 51 9.34 -5.60 9.72
CA MET A 51 8.19 -6.10 8.96
C MET A 51 8.39 -7.53 8.48
N THR A 52 9.61 -7.86 8.01
CA THR A 52 9.95 -9.22 7.58
C THR A 52 9.90 -10.19 8.74
N THR A 53 10.49 -9.82 9.87
CA THR A 53 10.47 -10.66 11.08
C THR A 53 9.04 -10.90 11.57
N SER A 54 8.23 -9.85 11.66
CA SER A 54 6.83 -9.96 12.06
C SER A 54 6.01 -10.81 11.08
N GLY A 55 6.25 -10.64 9.77
CA GLY A 55 5.60 -11.44 8.74
C GLY A 55 5.96 -12.92 8.81
N LEU A 56 7.22 -13.25 9.08
CA LEU A 56 7.67 -14.64 9.25
C LEU A 56 7.07 -15.29 10.50
N MET A 57 6.99 -14.55 11.62
CA MET A 57 6.34 -15.03 12.85
C MET A 57 4.85 -15.30 12.61
N LEU A 58 4.17 -14.42 11.89
CA LEU A 58 2.76 -14.58 11.54
C LEU A 58 2.56 -15.78 10.59
N LEU A 59 3.47 -15.98 9.64
CA LEU A 59 3.45 -17.11 8.73
C LEU A 59 3.63 -18.43 9.51
N GLU A 60 4.59 -18.49 10.43
CA GLU A 60 4.82 -19.64 11.28
C GLU A 60 3.57 -19.97 12.10
N ALA A 61 2.97 -18.98 12.76
CA ALA A 61 1.71 -19.18 13.47
C ALA A 61 0.61 -19.73 12.55
N ASN A 62 0.47 -19.19 11.35
CA ASN A 62 -0.56 -19.60 10.39
C ASN A 62 -0.36 -21.04 9.88
N LEU A 63 0.88 -21.52 9.78
CA LEU A 63 1.18 -22.89 9.35
C LEU A 63 0.67 -23.96 10.35
N HIS A 64 0.42 -23.61 11.60
CA HIS A 64 -0.13 -24.52 12.62
C HIS A 64 -1.66 -24.63 12.53
N TYR A 65 -2.32 -23.84 11.69
CA TYR A 65 -3.77 -23.83 11.53
C TYR A 65 -4.19 -24.39 10.16
N PRO A 66 -5.41 -24.92 10.05
CA PRO A 66 -5.91 -25.43 8.78
C PRO A 66 -5.99 -24.32 7.74
N THR A 67 -5.75 -24.68 6.47
CA THR A 67 -5.83 -23.74 5.34
C THR A 67 -7.17 -23.01 5.29
N GLY A 68 -7.14 -21.69 5.31
CA GLY A 68 -8.33 -20.84 5.33
C GLY A 68 -8.77 -20.39 6.72
N ALA A 69 -8.00 -20.70 7.78
CA ALA A 69 -8.24 -20.12 9.10
C ALA A 69 -8.14 -18.58 9.03
N SER A 70 -9.10 -17.90 9.65
CA SER A 70 -9.07 -16.44 9.71
C SER A 70 -8.07 -15.96 10.76
N PHE A 71 -7.52 -14.78 10.55
CA PHE A 71 -6.64 -14.14 11.53
C PHE A 71 -7.32 -13.99 12.92
N ASP A 72 -8.61 -13.70 12.93
CA ASP A 72 -9.45 -13.65 14.13
C ASP A 72 -9.45 -14.98 14.91
N THR A 73 -9.55 -16.11 14.20
CA THR A 73 -9.53 -17.44 14.79
C THR A 73 -8.18 -17.71 15.45
N ILE A 74 -7.09 -17.40 14.75
CA ILE A 74 -5.72 -17.61 15.25
C ILE A 74 -5.47 -16.79 16.51
N VAL A 75 -5.82 -15.51 16.50
CA VAL A 75 -5.64 -14.60 17.63
C VAL A 75 -6.52 -15.01 18.81
N THR A 76 -7.76 -15.45 18.57
CA THR A 76 -8.66 -15.92 19.63
C THR A 76 -8.11 -17.17 20.32
N ASP A 77 -7.56 -18.07 19.55
CA ASP A 77 -7.00 -19.33 20.08
C ASP A 77 -5.70 -19.13 20.86
N LEU A 78 -4.80 -18.30 20.32
CA LEU A 78 -3.50 -18.03 20.93
C LEU A 78 -3.54 -17.07 22.13
N LEU A 79 -4.32 -16.01 22.05
CA LEU A 79 -4.30 -14.89 23.00
C LEU A 79 -5.61 -14.74 23.78
N GLY A 80 -6.65 -15.46 23.38
CA GLY A 80 -7.97 -15.42 24.00
C GLY A 80 -8.85 -14.25 23.51
N LYS A 81 -10.14 -14.38 23.82
CA LYS A 81 -11.20 -13.49 23.31
C LYS A 81 -11.01 -12.02 23.65
N ARG A 82 -10.45 -11.69 24.83
CA ARG A 82 -10.24 -10.29 25.22
C ARG A 82 -9.19 -9.60 24.35
N TRP A 83 -8.07 -10.28 24.10
CA TRP A 83 -7.01 -9.77 23.24
C TRP A 83 -7.41 -9.72 21.77
N ASN A 84 -8.30 -10.60 21.34
CA ASN A 84 -8.85 -10.54 19.99
C ASN A 84 -9.68 -9.28 19.74
N ILE A 85 -10.42 -8.77 20.75
CA ILE A 85 -11.12 -7.48 20.63
C ILE A 85 -10.12 -6.34 20.40
N VAL A 86 -9.03 -6.30 21.17
CA VAL A 86 -7.96 -5.29 20.99
C VAL A 86 -7.34 -5.39 19.62
N ASN A 87 -7.05 -6.60 19.16
CA ASN A 87 -6.54 -6.85 17.81
C ASN A 87 -7.51 -6.37 16.73
N GLY A 88 -8.80 -6.70 16.85
CA GLY A 88 -9.85 -6.25 15.91
C GLY A 88 -9.96 -4.73 15.84
N LEU A 89 -9.92 -4.04 16.98
CA LEU A 89 -9.90 -2.58 17.03
C LEU A 89 -8.64 -2.00 16.38
N SER A 90 -7.47 -2.60 16.63
CA SER A 90 -6.21 -2.17 16.03
C SER A 90 -6.22 -2.33 14.50
N VAL A 91 -6.71 -3.46 14.01
CA VAL A 91 -6.86 -3.69 12.56
C VAL A 91 -7.84 -2.70 11.95
N ALA A 92 -9.00 -2.48 12.58
CA ALA A 92 -9.99 -1.50 12.11
C ALA A 92 -9.40 -0.08 12.06
N PHE A 93 -8.62 0.31 13.06
CA PHE A 93 -7.94 1.59 13.11
C PHE A 93 -6.91 1.76 11.98
N VAL A 94 -6.09 0.74 11.73
CA VAL A 94 -5.12 0.75 10.64
C VAL A 94 -5.83 0.84 9.28
N LEU A 95 -6.88 0.07 9.07
CA LEU A 95 -7.67 0.11 7.83
C LEU A 95 -8.32 1.47 7.62
N TYR A 96 -8.82 2.10 8.69
CA TYR A 96 -9.38 3.45 8.63
C TYR A 96 -8.33 4.48 8.20
N ILE A 97 -7.15 4.47 8.82
CA ILE A 97 -6.05 5.39 8.47
C ILE A 97 -5.59 5.18 7.02
N LEU A 98 -5.43 3.92 6.59
CA LEU A 98 -5.06 3.60 5.22
C LEU A 98 -6.11 4.12 4.22
N THR A 99 -7.39 3.88 4.50
CA THR A 99 -8.49 4.36 3.65
C THR A 99 -8.49 5.89 3.56
N TYR A 100 -8.31 6.57 4.69
CA TYR A 100 -8.18 8.03 4.72
C TYR A 100 -7.00 8.52 3.87
N ALA A 101 -5.82 7.89 4.02
CA ALA A 101 -4.64 8.23 3.25
C ALA A 101 -4.84 8.03 1.74
N TYR A 102 -5.49 6.94 1.33
CA TYR A 102 -5.80 6.67 -0.08
C TYR A 102 -6.79 7.68 -0.66
N ILE A 103 -7.87 8.00 0.07
CA ILE A 103 -8.87 8.98 -0.39
C ILE A 103 -8.26 10.38 -0.52
N THR A 104 -7.44 10.79 0.44
CA THR A 104 -6.79 12.12 0.39
C THR A 104 -5.75 12.21 -0.71
N SER A 105 -4.94 11.19 -0.90
CA SER A 105 -3.92 11.13 -1.97
C SER A 105 -4.57 11.02 -3.35
N GLY A 106 -5.56 10.13 -3.51
CA GLY A 106 -6.32 9.99 -4.75
C GLY A 106 -7.09 11.27 -5.10
N GLY A 107 -7.62 11.95 -4.09
CA GLY A 107 -8.27 13.25 -4.26
C GLY A 107 -7.34 14.33 -4.78
N SER A 108 -6.12 14.40 -4.25
CA SER A 108 -5.09 15.34 -4.71
C SER A 108 -4.65 15.05 -6.16
N ILE A 109 -4.50 13.78 -6.51
CA ILE A 109 -4.17 13.38 -7.88
C ILE A 109 -5.32 13.77 -8.84
N THR A 110 -6.57 13.50 -8.43
CA THR A 110 -7.76 13.84 -9.22
C THR A 110 -7.91 15.35 -9.41
N GLU A 111 -7.70 16.14 -8.34
CA GLU A 111 -7.67 17.60 -8.39
C GLU A 111 -6.63 18.08 -9.40
N ASN A 112 -5.38 17.64 -9.27
CA ASN A 112 -4.30 18.06 -10.16
C ASN A 112 -4.57 17.65 -11.61
N ALA A 113 -5.10 16.45 -11.85
CA ALA A 113 -5.42 15.98 -13.18
C ALA A 113 -6.51 16.82 -13.85
N ILE A 114 -7.59 17.15 -13.13
CA ILE A 114 -8.70 17.96 -13.68
C ILE A 114 -8.27 19.42 -13.86
N ASN A 115 -7.56 19.99 -12.89
CA ASN A 115 -7.10 21.38 -12.98
C ASN A 115 -6.06 21.57 -14.11
N SER A 116 -5.24 20.56 -14.40
CA SER A 116 -4.28 20.60 -15.50
C SER A 116 -4.94 20.58 -16.88
N LEU A 117 -6.18 20.07 -17.00
CA LEU A 117 -6.95 20.12 -18.23
C LEU A 117 -7.48 21.54 -18.54
N GLY A 118 -7.44 22.45 -17.57
CA GLY A 118 -7.80 23.87 -17.76
C GLY A 118 -9.29 24.16 -17.95
N TRP A 119 -10.16 23.15 -17.84
CA TRP A 119 -11.59 23.29 -18.11
C TRP A 119 -12.38 23.75 -16.89
N ILE A 120 -12.05 23.21 -15.72
CA ILE A 120 -12.72 23.48 -14.46
C ILE A 120 -11.68 23.41 -13.33
N SER A 121 -11.68 24.38 -12.42
CA SER A 121 -10.89 24.31 -11.20
C SER A 121 -11.73 23.68 -10.08
N ILE A 122 -11.28 22.56 -9.56
CA ILE A 122 -11.91 21.88 -8.43
C ILE A 122 -11.05 21.98 -7.17
N SER A 123 -11.69 21.94 -6.01
CA SER A 123 -10.98 21.87 -4.73
C SER A 123 -10.56 20.43 -4.41
N ARG A 124 -9.59 20.28 -3.52
CA ARG A 124 -9.12 18.97 -3.03
C ARG A 124 -10.25 18.10 -2.46
N GLY A 125 -11.19 18.72 -1.74
CA GLY A 125 -12.35 17.99 -1.20
C GLY A 125 -13.24 17.42 -2.30
N THR A 126 -13.49 18.18 -3.35
CA THR A 126 -14.26 17.73 -4.52
C THR A 126 -13.52 16.61 -5.26
N GLY A 127 -12.19 16.73 -5.42
CA GLY A 127 -11.36 15.69 -6.01
C GLY A 127 -11.42 14.38 -5.20
N SER A 128 -11.35 14.45 -3.88
CA SER A 128 -11.48 13.27 -2.99
C SER A 128 -12.85 12.61 -3.09
N LEU A 129 -13.92 13.41 -3.19
CA LEU A 129 -15.27 12.91 -3.34
C LEU A 129 -15.48 12.22 -4.68
N LEU A 130 -15.00 12.81 -5.77
CA LEU A 130 -15.04 12.20 -7.10
C LEU A 130 -14.25 10.89 -7.16
N PHE A 131 -13.06 10.86 -6.57
CA PHE A 131 -12.25 9.65 -6.48
C PHE A 131 -12.96 8.54 -5.70
N CYS A 132 -13.54 8.88 -4.54
CA CYS A 132 -14.28 7.94 -3.71
C CYS A 132 -15.53 7.39 -4.45
N LEU A 133 -16.29 8.24 -5.13
CA LEU A 133 -17.45 7.84 -5.92
C LEU A 133 -17.07 6.94 -7.09
N ALA A 134 -15.97 7.25 -7.79
CA ALA A 134 -15.46 6.40 -8.86
C ALA A 134 -15.11 5.00 -8.35
N LEU A 135 -14.37 4.91 -7.23
CA LEU A 135 -14.04 3.63 -6.61
C LEU A 135 -15.30 2.88 -6.16
N ALA A 136 -16.24 3.55 -5.50
CA ALA A 136 -17.50 2.96 -5.05
C ALA A 136 -18.32 2.40 -6.23
N PHE A 137 -18.33 3.12 -7.34
CA PHE A 137 -18.99 2.67 -8.57
C PHE A 137 -18.38 1.37 -9.11
N PHE A 138 -17.05 1.29 -9.19
CA PHE A 138 -16.37 0.06 -9.63
C PHE A 138 -16.61 -1.11 -8.69
N VAL A 139 -16.58 -0.88 -7.38
CA VAL A 139 -16.85 -1.93 -6.37
C VAL A 139 -18.30 -2.42 -6.45
N TRP A 140 -19.25 -1.52 -6.70
CA TRP A 140 -20.67 -1.88 -6.84
C TRP A 140 -20.91 -2.77 -8.07
N PHE A 141 -20.23 -2.48 -9.17
CA PHE A 141 -20.52 -3.19 -10.44
C PHE A 141 -20.09 -4.65 -10.43
N SER A 142 -18.92 -4.98 -9.90
CA SER A 142 -18.48 -6.38 -9.76
C SER A 142 -17.10 -6.49 -9.11
N THR A 143 -16.96 -7.39 -8.15
CA THR A 143 -15.67 -7.80 -7.59
C THR A 143 -14.69 -8.33 -8.64
N LYS A 144 -15.19 -8.97 -9.70
CA LYS A 144 -14.35 -9.45 -10.83
C LYS A 144 -13.80 -8.28 -11.67
N ALA A 145 -14.57 -7.20 -11.82
CA ALA A 145 -14.10 -6.00 -12.52
C ALA A 145 -13.00 -5.30 -11.73
N VAL A 146 -13.15 -5.22 -10.42
CA VAL A 146 -12.12 -4.68 -9.50
C VAL A 146 -10.83 -5.49 -9.59
N ASP A 147 -10.91 -6.81 -9.57
CA ASP A 147 -9.76 -7.72 -9.67
C ASP A 147 -8.98 -7.51 -10.98
N ARG A 148 -9.71 -7.42 -12.09
CA ARG A 148 -9.10 -7.21 -13.42
C ARG A 148 -8.47 -5.82 -13.55
N LEU A 149 -9.17 -4.78 -13.08
CA LEU A 149 -8.68 -3.42 -13.07
C LEU A 149 -7.44 -3.29 -12.20
N SER A 150 -7.46 -3.85 -10.99
CA SER A 150 -6.32 -3.86 -10.08
C SER A 150 -5.09 -4.51 -10.70
N THR A 151 -5.26 -5.65 -11.38
CA THR A 151 -4.15 -6.34 -12.06
C THR A 151 -3.52 -5.48 -13.16
N ILE A 152 -4.34 -4.79 -13.97
CA ILE A 152 -3.87 -3.89 -15.03
C ILE A 152 -3.15 -2.68 -14.42
N LEU A 153 -3.72 -2.08 -13.38
CA LEU A 153 -3.13 -0.92 -12.71
C LEU A 153 -1.80 -1.26 -12.02
N ILE A 154 -1.70 -2.43 -11.38
CA ILE A 154 -0.45 -2.91 -10.76
C ILE A 154 0.62 -3.11 -11.85
N GLY A 155 0.27 -3.75 -12.97
CA GLY A 155 1.17 -3.91 -14.10
C GLY A 155 1.68 -2.58 -14.65
N GLY A 156 0.77 -1.62 -14.87
CA GLY A 156 1.12 -0.27 -15.30
C GLY A 156 2.01 0.48 -14.31
N MET A 157 1.73 0.33 -13.02
CA MET A 157 2.52 0.96 -11.95
C MET A 157 3.94 0.38 -11.87
N ILE A 158 4.12 -0.93 -12.04
CA ILE A 158 5.43 -1.57 -12.08
C ILE A 158 6.25 -1.02 -13.25
N ILE A 159 5.64 -0.95 -14.44
CA ILE A 159 6.30 -0.39 -15.63
C ILE A 159 6.69 1.07 -15.41
N ALA A 160 5.76 1.90 -14.92
CA ALA A 160 6.00 3.30 -14.65
C ALA A 160 7.12 3.51 -13.61
N PHE A 161 7.16 2.66 -12.58
CA PHE A 161 8.22 2.68 -11.57
C PHE A 161 9.60 2.39 -12.17
N PHE A 162 9.72 1.33 -12.95
CA PHE A 162 10.99 1.00 -13.59
C PHE A 162 11.47 2.10 -14.55
N LEU A 163 10.57 2.67 -15.34
CA LEU A 163 10.89 3.78 -16.25
C LEU A 163 11.35 5.02 -15.47
N SER A 164 10.62 5.38 -14.42
CA SER A 164 10.94 6.55 -13.57
C SER A 164 12.27 6.36 -12.84
N THR A 165 12.50 5.18 -12.26
CA THR A 165 13.73 4.87 -11.52
C THR A 165 14.93 4.85 -12.45
N THR A 166 14.80 4.27 -13.65
CA THR A 166 15.89 4.25 -14.64
C THR A 166 16.23 5.67 -15.12
N GLY A 167 15.21 6.52 -15.33
CA GLY A 167 15.41 7.93 -15.70
C GLY A 167 16.11 8.73 -14.59
N LEU A 168 15.77 8.48 -13.32
CA LEU A 168 16.41 9.14 -12.19
C LEU A 168 17.85 8.69 -11.97
N LEU A 169 18.14 7.40 -12.11
CA LEU A 169 19.50 6.87 -11.93
C LEU A 169 20.52 7.49 -12.88
N THR A 170 20.09 7.91 -14.07
CA THR A 170 20.97 8.61 -15.03
C THR A 170 21.25 10.06 -14.64
N SER A 171 20.44 10.63 -13.75
CA SER A 171 20.52 12.06 -13.35
C SER A 171 21.15 12.25 -11.97
N VAL A 172 21.35 11.18 -11.21
CA VAL A 172 21.85 11.25 -9.83
C VAL A 172 23.37 11.29 -9.80
N SER A 173 23.94 12.38 -9.26
CA SER A 173 25.35 12.48 -8.92
C SER A 173 25.61 11.89 -7.53
N SER A 174 26.65 11.06 -7.40
CA SER A 174 27.05 10.50 -6.10
C SER A 174 27.45 11.56 -5.08
N VAL A 175 27.91 12.72 -5.54
CA VAL A 175 28.25 13.87 -4.68
C VAL A 175 26.99 14.45 -4.01
N THR A 176 25.88 14.55 -4.74
CA THR A 176 24.63 15.10 -4.21
C THR A 176 23.96 14.19 -3.16
N LEU A 177 24.26 12.88 -3.20
CA LEU A 177 23.67 11.92 -2.25
C LEU A 177 24.37 11.93 -0.89
N LEU A 178 25.65 12.28 -0.86
CA LEU A 178 26.50 12.22 0.34
C LEU A 178 26.72 13.59 0.99
N ASP A 179 26.44 14.65 0.25
CA ASP A 179 26.56 16.03 0.77
C ASP A 179 25.34 16.34 1.66
N SER A 180 25.56 16.30 2.98
CA SER A 180 24.61 16.82 3.95
C SER A 180 24.71 18.34 3.88
N GLN A 181 23.80 19.00 3.20
CA GLN A 181 23.72 20.45 3.27
C GLN A 181 23.43 20.85 4.72
N ASP A 182 24.43 21.40 5.37
CA ASP A 182 24.30 22.18 6.60
C ASP A 182 23.42 23.39 6.27
N THR A 183 22.12 23.29 6.61
CA THR A 183 21.20 24.42 6.69
C THR A 183 20.40 24.31 7.97
#